data_03efc9ca024ed81f55d409c7848b5550
#
_entry.id   03efc9ca024ed81f55d409c7848b5550
#
_cell.length_a   1.000
_cell.length_b   1.000
_cell.length_c   1.000
_cell.angle_alpha   90.00
_cell.angle_beta   90.00
_cell.angle_gamma   90.00
#
_symmetry.space_group_name_H-M   'P 1'
#
loop_
_entity.id
_entity.type
_entity.pdbx_description
1 polymer ?
#
loop_
_entity_poly.entity_id
_entity_poly.type
_entity_poly.pdbx_seq_one_letter_code
_entity_poly.pdbx_strand_id
1 'polypeptide(L)'
;MTTLNKTAALGQQIWLDFLSPALIHEGNLKKLIDQGLSGVTTNPTILSTMIRSDDRYNDLISELKNKGESGKRIFERIVIEDVQKACDEFRECYEKNHFNQGYVSVEIDPDYADHSDKTIAEGRWLFEHIARPNVMIKIPATENGLKAASTLLKEGININLTLVFRADLKPIYNLYQDALENRFHRNLPINKTRAVVSLFLSRIDTALDPVLPENLQGKVALSVAKSAYQDWKEIFIHPEWKRLEKKGAHPIELLFASTSSKNPHYSELHYVSPLIGPHTINTLPEHTLDIFIQKGQPEPTLEEGIEEAKRVLAIVKEEGVD
;
A
#
# COMPACT_ATOMS: atom_id res chain seq x y z
N MET A 1 23.30 -10.34 -5.20
CA MET A 1 22.15 -9.39 -5.10
C MET A 1 20.89 -10.24 -4.97
N THR A 2 20.09 -10.01 -3.94
CA THR A 2 18.82 -10.73 -3.69
C THR A 2 17.77 -10.40 -4.76
N THR A 3 16.72 -11.21 -4.89
CA THR A 3 15.59 -10.94 -5.79
C THR A 3 14.95 -9.57 -5.48
N LEU A 4 14.75 -9.24 -4.21
CA LEU A 4 14.17 -7.95 -3.81
C LEU A 4 15.07 -6.77 -4.19
N ASN A 5 16.39 -6.89 -3.99
CA ASN A 5 17.34 -5.84 -4.40
C ASN A 5 17.43 -5.68 -5.93
N LYS A 6 17.27 -6.77 -6.70
CA LYS A 6 17.18 -6.67 -8.17
C LYS A 6 15.91 -5.93 -8.59
N THR A 7 14.77 -6.20 -7.93
CA THR A 7 13.51 -5.50 -8.17
C THR A 7 13.61 -4.01 -7.83
N ALA A 8 14.23 -3.69 -6.69
CA ALA A 8 14.50 -2.31 -6.30
C ALA A 8 15.39 -1.56 -7.31
N ALA A 9 16.37 -2.23 -7.91
CA ALA A 9 17.20 -1.66 -8.98
C ALA A 9 16.41 -1.33 -10.26
N LEU A 10 15.26 -2.00 -10.49
CA LEU A 10 14.30 -1.68 -11.55
C LEU A 10 13.28 -0.59 -11.15
N GLY A 11 13.42 -0.05 -9.94
CA GLY A 11 12.61 1.06 -9.44
C GLY A 11 11.29 0.66 -8.78
N GLN A 12 11.02 -0.64 -8.59
CA GLN A 12 9.85 -1.11 -7.85
C GLN A 12 10.23 -1.50 -6.42
N GLN A 13 9.41 -1.08 -5.47
CA GLN A 13 9.50 -1.48 -4.08
C GLN A 13 8.69 -2.76 -3.82
N ILE A 14 9.21 -3.65 -3.00
CA ILE A 14 8.45 -4.81 -2.49
C ILE A 14 8.13 -4.57 -1.02
N TRP A 15 6.83 -4.63 -0.70
CA TRP A 15 6.32 -4.57 0.66
C TRP A 15 5.72 -5.93 1.04
N LEU A 16 5.63 -6.19 2.33
CA LEU A 16 4.97 -7.38 2.87
C LEU A 16 3.55 -7.03 3.33
N ASP A 17 2.54 -7.76 2.86
CA ASP A 17 1.14 -7.62 3.31
C ASP A 17 0.87 -8.55 4.50
N PHE A 18 1.65 -8.35 5.56
CA PHE A 18 1.58 -9.14 6.78
C PHE A 18 2.39 -8.49 7.91
N LEU A 19 1.88 -8.59 9.14
CA LEU A 19 2.64 -8.20 10.34
C LEU A 19 2.22 -9.12 11.49
N SER A 20 3.20 -9.74 12.14
CA SER A 20 2.97 -10.59 13.31
C SER A 20 4.05 -10.35 14.37
N PRO A 21 3.76 -10.70 15.63
CA PRO A 21 4.77 -10.66 16.69
C PRO A 21 5.99 -11.51 16.38
N ALA A 22 5.77 -12.71 15.83
CA ALA A 22 6.85 -13.60 15.43
C ALA A 22 7.80 -12.94 14.44
N LEU A 23 7.22 -12.29 13.41
CA LEU A 23 8.00 -11.59 12.39
C LEU A 23 8.91 -10.51 13.01
N ILE A 24 8.39 -9.75 13.98
CA ILE A 24 9.12 -8.66 14.64
C ILE A 24 10.13 -9.21 15.65
N HIS A 25 9.66 -10.02 16.61
CA HIS A 25 10.45 -10.42 17.78
C HIS A 25 11.53 -11.47 17.49
N GLU A 26 11.38 -12.27 16.44
CA GLU A 26 12.37 -13.29 16.05
C GLU A 26 13.42 -12.74 15.08
N GLY A 27 13.37 -11.44 14.78
CA GLY A 27 14.30 -10.78 13.87
C GLY A 27 14.09 -11.17 12.39
N ASN A 28 12.95 -11.77 12.06
CA ASN A 28 12.65 -12.18 10.68
C ASN A 28 12.33 -10.97 9.80
N LEU A 29 11.68 -9.93 10.36
CA LEU A 29 11.44 -8.66 9.65
C LEU A 29 12.77 -8.00 9.27
N LYS A 30 13.74 -7.94 10.20
CA LYS A 30 15.07 -7.39 9.93
C LYS A 30 15.80 -8.15 8.82
N LYS A 31 15.72 -9.48 8.81
CA LYS A 31 16.31 -10.29 7.74
C LYS A 31 15.70 -9.98 6.37
N LEU A 32 14.38 -9.77 6.29
CA LEU A 32 13.72 -9.39 5.05
C LEU A 32 14.11 -7.97 4.59
N ILE A 33 14.24 -7.02 5.53
CA ILE A 33 14.73 -5.67 5.25
C ILE A 33 16.16 -5.71 4.68
N ASP A 34 17.03 -6.51 5.27
CA ASP A 34 18.41 -6.70 4.80
C ASP A 34 18.46 -7.36 3.40
N GLN A 35 17.42 -8.10 3.01
CA GLN A 35 17.25 -8.66 1.67
C GLN A 35 16.64 -7.67 0.66
N GLY A 36 16.14 -6.51 1.11
CA GLY A 36 15.57 -5.46 0.26
C GLY A 36 14.06 -5.24 0.41
N LEU A 37 13.42 -5.82 1.45
CA LEU A 37 12.04 -5.46 1.79
C LEU A 37 11.99 -3.99 2.21
N SER A 38 11.06 -3.23 1.66
CA SER A 38 11.06 -1.77 1.82
C SER A 38 9.80 -1.19 2.49
N GLY A 39 8.90 -2.03 2.97
CA GLY A 39 7.73 -1.61 3.73
C GLY A 39 6.79 -2.76 4.10
N VAL A 40 5.74 -2.42 4.84
CA VAL A 40 4.70 -3.35 5.29
C VAL A 40 3.34 -2.71 5.16
N THR A 41 2.35 -3.48 4.67
CA THR A 41 0.94 -3.15 4.79
C THR A 41 0.26 -4.07 5.80
N THR A 42 -0.69 -3.52 6.56
CA THR A 42 -1.54 -4.28 7.46
C THR A 42 -3.01 -4.05 7.11
N ASN A 43 -3.86 -4.87 7.69
CA ASN A 43 -5.30 -4.63 7.71
C ASN A 43 -5.90 -5.21 9.01
N PRO A 44 -7.09 -4.75 9.44
CA PRO A 44 -7.70 -5.18 10.70
C PRO A 44 -7.88 -6.70 10.82
N THR A 45 -8.18 -7.39 9.72
CA THR A 45 -8.37 -8.85 9.71
C THR A 45 -7.06 -9.58 10.01
N ILE A 46 -5.96 -9.21 9.35
CA ILE A 46 -4.63 -9.79 9.59
C ILE A 46 -4.25 -9.57 11.05
N LEU A 47 -4.32 -8.32 11.54
CA LEU A 47 -3.93 -7.97 12.90
C LEU A 47 -4.78 -8.71 13.94
N SER A 48 -6.12 -8.74 13.77
CA SER A 48 -6.99 -9.43 14.72
C SER A 48 -6.77 -10.95 14.76
N THR A 49 -6.47 -11.55 13.60
CA THR A 49 -6.16 -12.98 13.53
C THR A 49 -4.84 -13.27 14.25
N MET A 50 -3.82 -12.45 14.05
CA MET A 50 -2.51 -12.63 14.69
C MET A 50 -2.60 -12.44 16.20
N ILE A 51 -3.29 -11.42 16.68
CA ILE A 51 -3.48 -11.18 18.12
C ILE A 51 -4.20 -12.35 18.79
N ARG A 52 -5.16 -12.99 18.10
CA ARG A 52 -5.90 -14.13 18.66
C ARG A 52 -5.11 -15.44 18.65
N SER A 53 -4.18 -15.60 17.73
CA SER A 53 -3.44 -16.85 17.52
C SER A 53 -2.08 -16.87 18.20
N ASP A 54 -1.61 -15.76 18.76
CA ASP A 54 -0.26 -15.67 19.35
C ASP A 54 -0.34 -15.51 20.88
N ASP A 55 0.16 -16.52 21.57
CA ASP A 55 0.16 -16.59 23.05
C ASP A 55 0.95 -15.46 23.72
N ARG A 56 1.84 -14.79 23.00
CA ARG A 56 2.65 -13.67 23.53
C ARG A 56 1.80 -12.50 24.01
N TYR A 57 0.57 -12.37 23.49
CA TYR A 57 -0.37 -11.32 23.91
C TYR A 57 -1.21 -11.69 25.14
N ASN A 58 -1.25 -12.98 25.54
CA ASN A 58 -2.16 -13.46 26.57
C ASN A 58 -1.98 -12.73 27.92
N ASP A 59 -0.74 -12.52 28.32
CA ASP A 59 -0.42 -11.84 29.58
C ASP A 59 -0.85 -10.37 29.52
N LEU A 60 -0.51 -9.66 28.43
CA LEU A 60 -0.89 -8.27 28.22
C LEU A 60 -2.41 -8.10 28.13
N ILE A 61 -3.10 -8.98 27.41
CA ILE A 61 -4.56 -8.98 27.30
C ILE A 61 -5.19 -9.18 28.69
N SER A 62 -4.68 -10.13 29.46
CA SER A 62 -5.17 -10.43 30.80
C SER A 62 -4.95 -9.25 31.77
N GLU A 63 -3.78 -8.64 31.72
CA GLU A 63 -3.46 -7.45 32.51
C GLU A 63 -4.40 -6.29 32.20
N LEU A 64 -4.61 -5.97 30.92
CA LEU A 64 -5.45 -4.87 30.48
C LEU A 64 -6.94 -5.11 30.76
N LYS A 65 -7.41 -6.35 30.62
CA LYS A 65 -8.77 -6.75 31.06
C LYS A 65 -8.97 -6.55 32.55
N ASN A 66 -7.98 -6.93 33.37
CA ASN A 66 -8.05 -6.74 34.82
C ASN A 66 -8.05 -5.25 35.23
N LYS A 67 -7.52 -4.36 34.39
CA LYS A 67 -7.61 -2.90 34.55
C LYS A 67 -8.92 -2.31 34.05
N GLY A 68 -9.84 -3.13 33.50
CA GLY A 68 -11.14 -2.70 33.01
C GLY A 68 -11.13 -2.13 31.60
N GLU A 69 -10.05 -2.33 30.85
CA GLU A 69 -9.97 -1.87 29.45
C GLU A 69 -10.94 -2.63 28.54
N SER A 70 -11.56 -1.92 27.58
CA SER A 70 -12.42 -2.54 26.57
C SER A 70 -11.59 -3.34 25.56
N GLY A 71 -12.21 -4.33 24.91
CA GLY A 71 -11.55 -5.13 23.88
C GLY A 71 -10.98 -4.28 22.72
N LYS A 72 -11.68 -3.20 22.33
CA LYS A 72 -11.21 -2.23 21.33
C LYS A 72 -9.92 -1.55 21.80
N ARG A 73 -9.87 -1.05 23.04
CA ARG A 73 -8.69 -0.40 23.60
C ARG A 73 -7.49 -1.34 23.70
N ILE A 74 -7.73 -2.59 24.07
CA ILE A 74 -6.68 -3.63 24.13
C ILE A 74 -6.12 -3.87 22.73
N PHE A 75 -6.99 -4.03 21.73
CA PHE A 75 -6.59 -4.22 20.34
C PHE A 75 -5.77 -3.03 19.84
N GLU A 76 -6.27 -1.81 19.98
CA GLU A 76 -5.59 -0.57 19.58
C GLU A 76 -4.18 -0.48 20.19
N ARG A 77 -4.05 -0.79 21.48
CA ARG A 77 -2.76 -0.73 22.17
C ARG A 77 -1.76 -1.72 21.63
N ILE A 78 -2.17 -2.97 21.41
CA ILE A 78 -1.31 -4.00 20.82
C ILE A 78 -0.87 -3.58 19.42
N VAL A 79 -1.80 -3.13 18.58
CA VAL A 79 -1.51 -2.68 17.21
C VAL A 79 -0.51 -1.53 17.22
N ILE A 80 -0.70 -0.54 18.09
CA ILE A 80 0.23 0.60 18.18
C ILE A 80 1.64 0.13 18.55
N GLU A 81 1.78 -0.74 19.57
CA GLU A 81 3.09 -1.24 20.00
C GLU A 81 3.80 -2.04 18.89
N ASP A 82 3.07 -2.87 18.15
CA ASP A 82 3.66 -3.66 17.06
C ASP A 82 4.02 -2.81 15.84
N VAL A 83 3.16 -1.85 15.49
CA VAL A 83 3.45 -0.90 14.40
C VAL A 83 4.65 -0.02 14.77
N GLN A 84 4.79 0.41 16.03
CA GLN A 84 5.96 1.14 16.51
C GLN A 84 7.25 0.34 16.30
N LYS A 85 7.26 -0.92 16.74
CA LYS A 85 8.43 -1.81 16.58
C LYS A 85 8.77 -2.02 15.11
N ALA A 86 7.76 -2.28 14.28
CA ALA A 86 7.98 -2.43 12.84
C ALA A 86 8.54 -1.14 12.21
N CYS A 87 8.01 0.03 12.58
CA CYS A 87 8.54 1.31 12.13
C CYS A 87 10.00 1.53 12.57
N ASP A 88 10.35 1.11 13.77
CA ASP A 88 11.72 1.21 14.30
C ASP A 88 12.68 0.30 13.52
N GLU A 89 12.29 -0.93 13.16
CA GLU A 89 13.06 -1.82 12.29
C GLU A 89 13.31 -1.22 10.90
N PHE A 90 12.33 -0.52 10.33
CA PHE A 90 12.46 0.14 9.04
C PHE A 90 13.16 1.51 9.10
N ARG A 91 13.51 2.01 10.27
CA ARG A 91 14.00 3.39 10.45
C ARG A 91 15.23 3.70 9.60
N GLU A 92 16.20 2.80 9.59
CA GLU A 92 17.41 2.96 8.80
C GLU A 92 17.11 2.96 7.28
N CYS A 93 16.22 2.08 6.82
CA CYS A 93 15.74 2.05 5.44
C CYS A 93 15.09 3.39 5.05
N TYR A 94 14.21 3.92 5.90
CA TYR A 94 13.53 5.20 5.71
C TYR A 94 14.49 6.38 5.57
N GLU A 95 15.48 6.47 6.45
CA GLU A 95 16.45 7.59 6.45
C GLU A 95 17.43 7.50 5.28
N LYS A 96 17.99 6.31 5.01
CA LYS A 96 18.94 6.10 3.91
C LYS A 96 18.35 6.34 2.52
N ASN A 97 17.05 6.08 2.35
CA ASN A 97 16.36 6.27 1.10
C ASN A 97 15.61 7.62 1.00
N HIS A 98 16.10 8.64 1.72
CA HIS A 98 15.57 10.00 1.67
C HIS A 98 14.05 10.07 1.86
N PHE A 99 13.52 9.27 2.80
CA PHE A 99 12.11 9.20 3.16
C PHE A 99 11.19 8.64 2.05
N ASN A 100 11.76 7.87 1.10
CA ASN A 100 11.00 7.26 0.01
C ASN A 100 10.61 5.80 0.27
N GLN A 101 11.19 5.14 1.27
CA GLN A 101 10.99 3.74 1.62
C GLN A 101 10.89 3.57 3.12
N GLY A 102 10.63 2.34 3.58
CA GLY A 102 10.64 2.01 5.01
C GLY A 102 9.35 2.35 5.73
N TYR A 103 8.22 2.33 5.04
CA TYR A 103 6.91 2.65 5.62
C TYR A 103 6.19 1.44 6.17
N VAL A 104 5.45 1.68 7.25
CA VAL A 104 4.49 0.73 7.84
C VAL A 104 3.09 1.35 7.75
N SER A 105 2.19 0.66 7.05
CA SER A 105 0.84 1.15 6.80
C SER A 105 -0.16 0.48 7.74
N VAL A 106 -0.88 1.26 8.54
CA VAL A 106 -1.92 0.84 9.48
C VAL A 106 -3.27 1.41 9.07
N GLU A 107 -4.29 0.57 9.03
CA GLU A 107 -5.63 0.95 8.58
C GLU A 107 -6.47 1.49 9.74
N ILE A 108 -7.26 2.55 9.46
CA ILE A 108 -8.30 3.04 10.36
C ILE A 108 -9.38 1.99 10.59
N ASP A 109 -10.20 2.19 11.61
CA ASP A 109 -11.40 1.37 11.84
C ASP A 109 -12.33 1.41 10.60
N PRO A 110 -12.65 0.26 9.99
CA PRO A 110 -13.51 0.21 8.80
C PRO A 110 -14.89 0.87 8.99
N ASP A 111 -15.41 0.89 10.22
CA ASP A 111 -16.69 1.51 10.55
C ASP A 111 -16.69 3.04 10.35
N TYR A 112 -15.51 3.64 10.15
CA TYR A 112 -15.39 5.09 9.91
C TYR A 112 -15.23 5.46 8.44
N ALA A 113 -15.20 4.48 7.53
CA ALA A 113 -14.97 4.70 6.09
C ALA A 113 -15.90 5.75 5.46
N ASP A 114 -17.16 5.84 5.94
CA ASP A 114 -18.17 6.78 5.46
C ASP A 114 -18.36 8.02 6.35
N HIS A 115 -17.41 8.27 7.27
CA HIS A 115 -17.45 9.37 8.23
C HIS A 115 -16.13 10.16 8.22
N SER A 116 -16.04 11.22 7.43
CA SER A 116 -14.81 12.01 7.28
C SER A 116 -14.25 12.51 8.62
N ASP A 117 -15.11 13.03 9.50
CA ASP A 117 -14.66 13.59 10.79
C ASP A 117 -14.09 12.52 11.72
N LYS A 118 -14.70 11.32 11.76
CA LYS A 118 -14.19 10.19 12.54
C LYS A 118 -12.88 9.67 11.98
N THR A 119 -12.80 9.54 10.65
CA THR A 119 -11.56 9.15 9.93
C THR A 119 -10.42 10.12 10.20
N ILE A 120 -10.68 11.43 10.17
CA ILE A 120 -9.68 12.45 10.50
C ILE A 120 -9.23 12.33 11.96
N ALA A 121 -10.19 12.21 12.88
CA ALA A 121 -9.89 12.11 14.31
C ALA A 121 -9.05 10.86 14.62
N GLU A 122 -9.41 9.71 14.07
CA GLU A 122 -8.66 8.47 14.27
C GLU A 122 -7.30 8.50 13.57
N GLY A 123 -7.22 9.01 12.35
CA GLY A 123 -5.96 9.16 11.64
C GLY A 123 -4.93 10.01 12.39
N ARG A 124 -5.38 11.13 12.99
CA ARG A 124 -4.53 11.96 13.88
C ARG A 124 -4.13 11.17 15.13
N TRP A 125 -5.10 10.52 15.77
CA TRP A 125 -4.87 9.74 16.97
C TRP A 125 -3.86 8.62 16.76
N LEU A 126 -3.99 7.83 15.70
CA LEU A 126 -3.04 6.79 15.34
C LEU A 126 -1.64 7.38 15.09
N PHE A 127 -1.56 8.46 14.30
CA PHE A 127 -0.28 9.09 13.98
C PHE A 127 0.44 9.61 15.24
N GLU A 128 -0.30 10.27 16.14
CA GLU A 128 0.22 10.79 17.40
C GLU A 128 0.66 9.69 18.37
N HIS A 129 -0.13 8.59 18.48
CA HIS A 129 0.18 7.51 19.42
C HIS A 129 1.28 6.57 18.92
N ILE A 130 1.34 6.30 17.61
CA ILE A 130 2.44 5.56 17.01
C ILE A 130 3.73 6.40 17.07
N ALA A 131 3.64 7.71 16.89
CA ALA A 131 4.74 8.65 17.03
C ALA A 131 6.01 8.24 16.24
N ARG A 132 5.83 7.73 15.03
CA ARG A 132 6.92 7.37 14.11
C ARG A 132 6.72 8.04 12.77
N PRO A 133 7.75 8.71 12.18
CA PRO A 133 7.59 9.47 10.94
C PRO A 133 7.35 8.61 9.69
N ASN A 134 7.65 7.32 9.77
CA ASN A 134 7.48 6.35 8.71
C ASN A 134 6.21 5.50 8.84
N VAL A 135 5.25 5.92 9.67
CA VAL A 135 3.90 5.34 9.62
C VAL A 135 3.07 5.99 8.51
N MET A 136 2.25 5.21 7.85
CA MET A 136 1.19 5.65 6.94
C MET A 136 -0.18 5.25 7.48
N ILE A 137 -1.10 6.18 7.49
CA ILE A 137 -2.50 5.89 7.83
C ILE A 137 -3.22 5.42 6.57
N LYS A 138 -3.77 4.20 6.62
CA LYS A 138 -4.47 3.57 5.50
C LYS A 138 -5.95 3.88 5.59
N ILE A 139 -6.51 4.44 4.52
CA ILE A 139 -7.86 4.99 4.46
C ILE A 139 -8.55 4.47 3.20
N PRO A 140 -9.77 3.88 3.29
CA PRO A 140 -10.57 3.53 2.13
C PRO A 140 -10.89 4.75 1.26
N ALA A 141 -10.79 4.61 -0.06
CA ALA A 141 -10.99 5.69 -1.02
C ALA A 141 -12.49 6.00 -1.28
N THR A 142 -13.31 6.04 -0.22
CA THR A 142 -14.67 6.54 -0.28
C THR A 142 -14.65 8.07 -0.44
N GLU A 143 -15.77 8.69 -0.81
CA GLU A 143 -15.87 10.15 -0.88
C GLU A 143 -15.45 10.83 0.43
N ASN A 144 -15.90 10.29 1.57
CA ASN A 144 -15.53 10.78 2.90
C ASN A 144 -14.09 10.45 3.27
N GLY A 145 -13.57 9.28 2.85
CA GLY A 145 -12.17 8.91 2.98
C GLY A 145 -11.23 9.85 2.23
N LEU A 146 -11.59 10.26 1.01
CA LEU A 146 -10.81 11.23 0.22
C LEU A 146 -10.80 12.62 0.89
N LYS A 147 -11.92 13.08 1.45
CA LYS A 147 -11.97 14.33 2.23
C LYS A 147 -11.05 14.27 3.45
N ALA A 148 -11.07 13.14 4.16
CA ALA A 148 -10.20 12.91 5.31
C ALA A 148 -8.72 12.87 4.90
N ALA A 149 -8.38 12.13 3.86
CA ALA A 149 -7.01 12.04 3.34
C ALA A 149 -6.46 13.41 2.95
N SER A 150 -7.26 14.25 2.26
CA SER A 150 -6.88 15.64 1.93
C SER A 150 -6.49 16.45 3.16
N THR A 151 -7.28 16.34 4.23
CA THR A 151 -7.03 17.06 5.48
C THR A 151 -5.73 16.57 6.14
N LEU A 152 -5.58 15.27 6.31
CA LEU A 152 -4.44 14.66 6.98
C LEU A 152 -3.12 14.88 6.20
N LEU A 153 -3.15 14.82 4.87
CA LEU A 153 -1.99 15.16 4.01
C LEU A 153 -1.55 16.62 4.18
N LYS A 154 -2.50 17.56 4.27
CA LYS A 154 -2.19 18.98 4.56
C LYS A 154 -1.55 19.18 5.93
N GLU A 155 -1.82 18.30 6.88
CA GLU A 155 -1.19 18.27 8.20
C GLU A 155 0.20 17.59 8.18
N GLY A 156 0.53 16.85 7.11
CA GLY A 156 1.82 16.17 6.94
C GLY A 156 1.80 14.72 7.41
N ILE A 157 0.62 14.15 7.56
CA ILE A 157 0.44 12.73 7.87
C ILE A 157 0.52 11.94 6.57
N ASN A 158 1.32 10.87 6.55
CA ASN A 158 1.45 10.01 5.38
C ASN A 158 0.21 9.13 5.22
N ILE A 159 -0.23 8.96 3.98
CA ILE A 159 -1.50 8.29 3.67
C ILE A 159 -1.30 7.12 2.69
N ASN A 160 -1.97 6.01 2.95
CA ASN A 160 -2.20 4.93 2.00
C ASN A 160 -3.68 4.91 1.65
N LEU A 161 -4.05 5.39 0.46
CA LEU A 161 -5.42 5.26 -0.03
C LEU A 161 -5.65 3.84 -0.53
N THR A 162 -6.63 3.13 0.05
CA THR A 162 -6.89 1.72 -0.26
C THR A 162 -8.26 1.50 -0.90
N LEU A 163 -8.46 0.32 -1.48
CA LEU A 163 -9.66 -0.03 -2.23
C LEU A 163 -9.90 0.91 -3.42
N VAL A 164 -8.82 1.31 -4.07
CA VAL A 164 -8.84 2.23 -5.21
C VAL A 164 -9.08 1.46 -6.50
N PHE A 165 -9.90 2.03 -7.38
CA PHE A 165 -10.07 1.61 -8.76
C PHE A 165 -9.44 2.63 -9.71
N ARG A 166 -9.21 2.24 -10.98
CA ARG A 166 -8.52 3.11 -11.94
C ARG A 166 -9.23 4.46 -12.13
N ALA A 167 -10.57 4.48 -12.13
CA ALA A 167 -11.35 5.70 -12.28
C ALA A 167 -11.09 6.74 -11.17
N ASP A 168 -10.68 6.29 -9.99
CA ASP A 168 -10.43 7.15 -8.82
C ASP A 168 -9.05 7.82 -8.86
N LEU A 169 -8.13 7.34 -9.70
CA LEU A 169 -6.72 7.75 -9.65
C LEU A 169 -6.50 9.22 -9.93
N LYS A 170 -7.12 9.77 -10.96
CA LYS A 170 -6.94 11.18 -11.32
C LYS A 170 -7.42 12.16 -10.24
N PRO A 171 -8.62 12.00 -9.65
CA PRO A 171 -9.03 12.77 -8.47
C PRO A 171 -8.05 12.65 -7.28
N ILE A 172 -7.54 11.44 -7.02
CA ILE A 172 -6.58 11.19 -5.94
C ILE A 172 -5.26 11.91 -6.19
N TYR A 173 -4.74 11.87 -7.41
CA TYR A 173 -3.50 12.55 -7.77
C TYR A 173 -3.62 14.06 -7.61
N ASN A 174 -4.74 14.65 -8.04
CA ASN A 174 -5.02 16.07 -7.86
C ASN A 174 -5.10 16.43 -6.37
N LEU A 175 -5.82 15.63 -5.58
CA LEU A 175 -5.92 15.81 -4.13
C LEU A 175 -4.55 15.82 -3.45
N TYR A 176 -3.67 14.91 -3.83
CA TYR A 176 -2.31 14.84 -3.29
C TYR A 176 -1.48 16.06 -3.68
N GLN A 177 -1.52 16.44 -4.95
CA GLN A 177 -0.83 17.64 -5.43
C GLN A 177 -1.30 18.88 -4.69
N ASP A 178 -2.62 19.09 -4.57
CA ASP A 178 -3.22 20.21 -3.84
C ASP A 178 -2.78 20.25 -2.36
N ALA A 179 -2.68 19.09 -1.72
CA ALA A 179 -2.21 19.01 -0.34
C ALA A 179 -0.75 19.45 -0.20
N LEU A 180 0.12 19.02 -1.11
CA LEU A 180 1.54 19.43 -1.13
C LEU A 180 1.68 20.92 -1.46
N GLU A 181 0.92 21.45 -2.40
CA GLU A 181 0.92 22.90 -2.70
C GLU A 181 0.47 23.72 -1.50
N ASN A 182 -0.59 23.30 -0.81
CA ASN A 182 -1.05 23.96 0.41
C ASN A 182 0.07 24.02 1.47
N ARG A 183 0.78 22.89 1.67
CA ARG A 183 1.91 22.84 2.60
C ARG A 183 3.05 23.76 2.18
N PHE A 184 3.39 23.71 0.89
CA PHE A 184 4.45 24.57 0.33
C PHE A 184 4.15 26.05 0.52
N HIS A 185 2.93 26.49 0.21
CA HIS A 185 2.52 27.89 0.43
C HIS A 185 2.50 28.32 1.91
N ARG A 186 2.36 27.36 2.81
CA ARG A 186 2.45 27.59 4.27
C ARG A 186 3.87 27.46 4.82
N ASN A 187 4.88 27.32 3.96
CA ASN A 187 6.28 27.07 4.33
C ASN A 187 6.47 25.81 5.20
N LEU A 188 5.63 24.79 5.01
CA LEU A 188 5.75 23.49 5.67
C LEU A 188 6.54 22.51 4.80
N PRO A 189 7.29 21.55 5.40
CA PRO A 189 8.02 20.54 4.65
C PRO A 189 7.10 19.71 3.76
N ILE A 190 7.49 19.49 2.49
CA ILE A 190 6.78 18.63 1.54
C ILE A 190 7.54 17.34 1.20
N ASN A 191 8.83 17.29 1.52
CA ASN A 191 9.71 16.16 1.21
C ASN A 191 9.51 14.93 2.12
N LYS A 192 8.76 15.09 3.20
CA LYS A 192 8.45 14.00 4.16
C LYS A 192 6.98 13.60 4.16
N THR A 193 6.14 14.29 3.40
CA THR A 193 4.71 13.95 3.27
C THR A 193 4.54 13.02 2.08
N ARG A 194 4.12 11.80 2.35
CA ARG A 194 4.02 10.73 1.35
C ARG A 194 2.59 10.23 1.20
N ALA A 195 2.27 9.81 0.00
CA ALA A 195 1.07 9.03 -0.23
C ALA A 195 1.34 7.87 -1.18
N VAL A 196 0.59 6.80 -1.00
CA VAL A 196 0.52 5.67 -1.92
C VAL A 196 -0.94 5.34 -2.22
N VAL A 197 -1.20 4.71 -3.36
CA VAL A 197 -2.55 4.27 -3.77
C VAL A 197 -2.56 2.77 -3.96
N SER A 198 -3.34 2.07 -3.13
CA SER A 198 -3.48 0.62 -3.20
C SER A 198 -4.54 0.22 -4.22
N LEU A 199 -4.08 -0.17 -5.41
CA LEU A 199 -4.88 -0.71 -6.50
C LEU A 199 -5.02 -2.23 -6.33
N PHE A 200 -6.25 -2.71 -6.14
CA PHE A 200 -6.51 -4.12 -5.88
C PHE A 200 -6.64 -4.91 -7.18
N LEU A 201 -5.84 -5.97 -7.34
CA LEU A 201 -5.72 -6.71 -8.61
C LEU A 201 -6.52 -8.00 -8.64
N SER A 202 -6.18 -9.01 -7.83
CA SER A 202 -6.81 -10.33 -7.96
C SER A 202 -8.32 -10.33 -7.75
N ARG A 203 -8.87 -9.33 -7.06
CA ARG A 203 -10.32 -9.20 -6.90
C ARG A 203 -11.04 -8.86 -8.20
N ILE A 204 -10.38 -8.14 -9.10
CA ILE A 204 -10.91 -7.80 -10.44
C ILE A 204 -11.10 -9.10 -11.24
N ASP A 205 -10.04 -9.89 -11.41
CA ASP A 205 -10.13 -11.13 -12.16
C ASP A 205 -11.03 -12.16 -11.45
N THR A 206 -11.01 -12.25 -10.11
CA THR A 206 -11.92 -13.13 -9.37
C THR A 206 -13.39 -12.82 -9.63
N ALA A 207 -13.72 -11.54 -9.80
CA ALA A 207 -15.10 -11.13 -10.09
C ALA A 207 -15.46 -11.31 -11.58
N LEU A 208 -14.52 -11.08 -12.48
CA LEU A 208 -14.80 -11.01 -13.92
C LEU A 208 -14.55 -12.33 -14.66
N ASP A 209 -13.57 -13.13 -14.27
CA ASP A 209 -13.25 -14.40 -14.94
C ASP A 209 -14.46 -15.33 -15.11
N PRO A 210 -15.38 -15.48 -14.12
CA PRO A 210 -16.55 -16.35 -14.28
C PRO A 210 -17.54 -15.89 -15.37
N VAL A 211 -17.50 -14.62 -15.75
CA VAL A 211 -18.48 -14.04 -16.70
C VAL A 211 -17.84 -13.64 -18.04
N LEU A 212 -16.52 -13.68 -18.13
CA LEU A 212 -15.79 -13.32 -19.35
C LEU A 212 -15.37 -14.55 -20.18
N PRO A 213 -15.24 -14.39 -21.51
CA PRO A 213 -14.65 -15.41 -22.36
C PRO A 213 -13.25 -15.85 -21.89
N GLU A 214 -12.93 -17.14 -22.07
CA GLU A 214 -11.68 -17.76 -21.59
C GLU A 214 -10.41 -17.00 -22.03
N ASN A 215 -10.42 -16.45 -23.22
CA ASN A 215 -9.28 -15.69 -23.78
C ASN A 215 -9.03 -14.34 -23.08
N LEU A 216 -9.96 -13.85 -22.25
CA LEU A 216 -9.84 -12.62 -21.45
C LEU A 216 -9.54 -12.89 -19.98
N GLN A 217 -9.76 -14.12 -19.52
CA GLN A 217 -9.54 -14.50 -18.11
C GLN A 217 -8.08 -14.30 -17.70
N GLY A 218 -7.88 -13.75 -16.48
CA GLY A 218 -6.58 -13.42 -15.90
C GLY A 218 -5.87 -12.22 -16.56
N LYS A 219 -6.51 -11.51 -17.48
CA LYS A 219 -5.89 -10.39 -18.19
C LYS A 219 -6.39 -9.02 -17.77
N VAL A 220 -7.59 -8.97 -17.17
CA VAL A 220 -8.25 -7.67 -16.91
C VAL A 220 -7.51 -6.90 -15.82
N ALA A 221 -7.19 -7.53 -14.71
CA ALA A 221 -6.46 -6.88 -13.61
C ALA A 221 -5.08 -6.38 -14.05
N LEU A 222 -4.34 -7.17 -14.83
CA LEU A 222 -3.05 -6.75 -15.40
C LEU A 222 -3.21 -5.57 -16.35
N SER A 223 -4.25 -5.58 -17.17
CA SER A 223 -4.55 -4.50 -18.11
C SER A 223 -4.93 -3.21 -17.38
N VAL A 224 -5.71 -3.31 -16.30
CA VAL A 224 -6.02 -2.18 -15.41
C VAL A 224 -4.76 -1.61 -14.78
N ALA A 225 -3.88 -2.47 -14.22
CA ALA A 225 -2.64 -2.03 -13.58
C ALA A 225 -1.70 -1.30 -14.56
N LYS A 226 -1.50 -1.87 -15.74
CA LYS A 226 -0.66 -1.27 -16.80
C LYS A 226 -1.23 0.06 -17.30
N SER A 227 -2.55 0.15 -17.48
CA SER A 227 -3.22 1.39 -17.88
C SER A 227 -3.17 2.44 -16.78
N ALA A 228 -3.36 2.06 -15.53
CA ALA A 228 -3.22 2.94 -14.37
C ALA A 228 -1.80 3.54 -14.27
N TYR A 229 -0.78 2.75 -14.60
CA TYR A 229 0.59 3.25 -14.64
C TYR A 229 0.82 4.25 -15.79
N GLN A 230 0.19 4.08 -16.95
CA GLN A 230 0.26 5.09 -18.01
C GLN A 230 -0.43 6.40 -17.58
N ASP A 231 -1.61 6.33 -16.94
CA ASP A 231 -2.30 7.49 -16.38
C ASP A 231 -1.40 8.21 -15.35
N TRP A 232 -0.70 7.45 -14.50
CA TRP A 232 0.28 7.96 -13.55
C TRP A 232 1.42 8.71 -14.25
N LYS A 233 2.01 8.12 -15.30
CA LYS A 233 3.10 8.74 -16.08
C LYS A 233 2.68 10.08 -16.65
N GLU A 234 1.49 10.16 -17.28
CA GLU A 234 0.98 11.40 -17.88
C GLU A 234 0.90 12.55 -16.86
N ILE A 235 0.47 12.26 -15.63
CA ILE A 235 0.33 13.27 -14.58
C ILE A 235 1.69 13.71 -14.04
N PHE A 236 2.58 12.77 -13.73
CA PHE A 236 3.84 13.07 -13.03
C PHE A 236 5.00 13.49 -13.94
N ILE A 237 4.84 13.44 -15.27
CA ILE A 237 5.73 14.12 -16.21
C ILE A 237 5.34 15.59 -16.43
N HIS A 238 4.13 16.01 -16.02
CA HIS A 238 3.62 17.36 -16.27
C HIS A 238 4.46 18.44 -15.58
N PRO A 239 4.67 19.64 -16.22
CA PRO A 239 5.48 20.72 -15.64
C PRO A 239 5.04 21.20 -14.26
N GLU A 240 3.75 21.17 -13.95
CA GLU A 240 3.20 21.54 -12.63
C GLU A 240 3.73 20.64 -11.53
N TRP A 241 3.72 19.33 -11.76
CA TRP A 241 4.31 18.38 -10.82
C TRP A 241 5.82 18.58 -10.69
N LYS A 242 6.52 18.74 -11.81
CA LYS A 242 7.98 18.94 -11.83
C LYS A 242 8.45 20.17 -11.03
N ARG A 243 7.58 21.15 -10.85
CA ARG A 243 7.82 22.30 -9.96
C ARG A 243 7.88 21.88 -8.49
N LEU A 244 6.98 21.04 -8.03
CA LEU A 244 6.96 20.51 -6.66
C LEU A 244 8.10 19.52 -6.43
N GLU A 245 8.38 18.66 -7.38
CA GLU A 245 9.49 17.71 -7.34
C GLU A 245 10.84 18.40 -7.14
N LYS A 246 11.10 19.51 -7.84
CA LYS A 246 12.29 20.35 -7.63
C LYS A 246 12.38 20.97 -6.23
N LYS A 247 11.28 20.99 -5.49
CA LYS A 247 11.19 21.43 -4.09
C LYS A 247 11.25 20.27 -3.09
N GLY A 248 11.53 19.07 -3.59
CA GLY A 248 11.69 17.86 -2.78
C GLY A 248 10.41 17.02 -2.62
N ALA A 249 9.32 17.35 -3.30
CA ALA A 249 8.14 16.48 -3.28
C ALA A 249 8.43 15.15 -3.99
N HIS A 250 7.82 14.09 -3.49
CA HIS A 250 7.84 12.79 -4.13
C HIS A 250 6.49 12.51 -4.78
N PRO A 251 6.41 11.87 -5.94
CA PRO A 251 5.14 11.49 -6.54
C PRO A 251 4.39 10.50 -5.64
N ILE A 252 3.08 10.51 -5.72
CA ILE A 252 2.28 9.42 -5.15
C ILE A 252 2.59 8.15 -5.93
N GLU A 253 2.88 7.04 -5.26
CA GLU A 253 3.23 5.79 -5.93
C GLU A 253 2.02 4.86 -6.03
N LEU A 254 1.93 4.14 -7.16
CA LEU A 254 0.99 3.04 -7.31
C LEU A 254 1.46 1.86 -6.49
N LEU A 255 0.62 1.38 -5.60
CA LEU A 255 0.82 0.18 -4.82
C LEU A 255 -0.12 -0.92 -5.33
N PHE A 256 0.44 -1.95 -5.95
CA PHE A 256 -0.32 -3.14 -6.35
C PHE A 256 -0.60 -3.99 -5.12
N ALA A 257 -1.87 -4.18 -4.81
CA ALA A 257 -2.36 -4.93 -3.66
C ALA A 257 -3.25 -6.10 -4.08
N SER A 258 -3.49 -7.03 -3.17
CA SER A 258 -4.23 -8.27 -3.47
C SER A 258 -3.58 -9.05 -4.62
N THR A 259 -2.28 -9.30 -4.50
CA THR A 259 -1.41 -9.81 -5.56
C THR A 259 -1.17 -11.33 -5.50
N SER A 260 -1.82 -12.05 -4.57
CA SER A 260 -1.85 -13.51 -4.60
C SER A 260 -2.87 -14.01 -5.61
N SER A 261 -2.47 -14.96 -6.46
CA SER A 261 -3.41 -15.64 -7.35
C SER A 261 -4.43 -16.46 -6.55
N LYS A 262 -5.71 -16.33 -6.90
CA LYS A 262 -6.81 -17.15 -6.34
C LYS A 262 -7.18 -18.30 -7.26
N ASN A 263 -6.81 -18.20 -8.54
CA ASN A 263 -7.06 -19.22 -9.54
C ASN A 263 -5.86 -20.19 -9.65
N PRO A 264 -6.03 -21.48 -9.42
CA PRO A 264 -4.94 -22.46 -9.47
C PRO A 264 -4.34 -22.65 -10.88
N HIS A 265 -5.01 -22.17 -11.91
CA HIS A 265 -4.49 -22.20 -13.29
C HIS A 265 -3.53 -21.06 -13.60
N TYR A 266 -3.43 -20.05 -12.75
CA TYR A 266 -2.51 -18.93 -12.92
C TYR A 266 -1.19 -19.18 -12.18
N SER A 267 -0.12 -18.59 -12.71
CA SER A 267 1.15 -18.56 -11.98
C SER A 267 0.97 -17.98 -10.59
N GLU A 268 1.70 -18.50 -9.61
CA GLU A 268 1.75 -17.96 -8.25
C GLU A 268 2.24 -16.49 -8.22
N LEU A 269 2.99 -16.07 -9.25
CA LEU A 269 3.51 -14.71 -9.43
C LEU A 269 2.77 -13.93 -10.53
N HIS A 270 1.54 -14.33 -10.86
CA HIS A 270 0.74 -13.75 -11.94
C HIS A 270 0.58 -12.22 -11.82
N TYR A 271 0.37 -11.70 -10.61
CA TYR A 271 0.23 -10.26 -10.36
C TYR A 271 1.54 -9.61 -9.83
N VAL A 272 2.67 -10.28 -9.98
CA VAL A 272 3.97 -9.79 -9.55
C VAL A 272 4.90 -9.59 -10.75
N SER A 273 5.28 -10.68 -11.41
CA SER A 273 6.27 -10.65 -12.50
C SER A 273 5.90 -9.74 -13.68
N PRO A 274 4.62 -9.65 -14.14
CA PRO A 274 4.26 -8.78 -15.26
C PRO A 274 4.16 -7.29 -14.91
N LEU A 275 4.34 -6.91 -13.64
CA LEU A 275 4.07 -5.56 -13.14
C LEU A 275 5.29 -4.89 -12.50
N ILE A 276 6.50 -5.33 -12.85
CA ILE A 276 7.72 -4.74 -12.31
C ILE A 276 8.11 -3.51 -13.12
N GLY A 277 8.18 -2.36 -12.46
CA GLY A 277 8.56 -1.10 -13.09
C GLY A 277 8.75 0.04 -12.10
N PRO A 278 9.35 1.16 -12.54
CA PRO A 278 9.74 2.26 -11.67
C PRO A 278 8.53 2.99 -11.05
N HIS A 279 8.77 3.57 -9.89
CA HIS A 279 7.77 4.34 -9.11
C HIS A 279 6.53 3.54 -8.74
N THR A 280 6.68 2.25 -8.54
CA THR A 280 5.60 1.36 -8.10
C THR A 280 6.02 0.56 -6.86
N ILE A 281 5.01 0.07 -6.17
CA ILE A 281 5.14 -0.80 -5.03
C ILE A 281 4.31 -2.04 -5.32
N ASN A 282 4.78 -3.22 -4.93
CA ASN A 282 3.95 -4.42 -4.90
C ASN A 282 3.95 -4.98 -3.48
N THR A 283 2.77 -5.05 -2.85
CA THR A 283 2.64 -5.61 -1.51
C THR A 283 2.19 -7.06 -1.60
N LEU A 284 3.05 -7.95 -1.11
CA LEU A 284 2.93 -9.40 -1.28
C LEU A 284 2.49 -10.05 0.03
N PRO A 285 1.47 -10.92 0.02
CA PRO A 285 1.25 -11.84 1.13
C PRO A 285 2.50 -12.71 1.37
N GLU A 286 2.70 -13.16 2.61
CA GLU A 286 3.87 -13.89 3.05
C GLU A 286 4.25 -15.04 2.11
N HIS A 287 3.30 -15.91 1.78
CA HIS A 287 3.51 -17.02 0.84
C HIS A 287 3.97 -16.56 -0.55
N THR A 288 3.36 -15.49 -1.09
CA THR A 288 3.74 -14.95 -2.40
C THR A 288 5.12 -14.33 -2.36
N LEU A 289 5.49 -13.67 -1.26
CA LEU A 289 6.83 -13.12 -1.04
C LEU A 289 7.89 -14.22 -1.02
N ASP A 290 7.64 -15.32 -0.30
CA ASP A 290 8.55 -16.46 -0.24
C ASP A 290 8.80 -17.06 -1.64
N ILE A 291 7.73 -17.24 -2.41
CA ILE A 291 7.85 -17.73 -3.80
C ILE A 291 8.63 -16.74 -4.65
N PHE A 292 8.36 -15.44 -4.52
CA PHE A 292 9.06 -14.43 -5.28
C PHE A 292 10.56 -14.37 -4.93
N ILE A 293 10.91 -14.49 -3.66
CA ILE A 293 12.33 -14.56 -3.23
C ILE A 293 13.03 -15.78 -3.85
N GLN A 294 12.35 -16.94 -3.87
CA GLN A 294 12.94 -18.21 -4.31
C GLN A 294 13.00 -18.36 -5.83
N LYS A 295 11.95 -17.96 -6.54
CA LYS A 295 11.73 -18.27 -7.96
C LYS A 295 11.63 -17.03 -8.86
N GLY A 296 11.48 -15.82 -8.26
CA GLY A 296 11.26 -14.59 -9.01
C GLY A 296 12.47 -14.23 -9.88
N GLN A 297 12.19 -13.81 -11.09
CA GLN A 297 13.17 -13.27 -12.05
C GLN A 297 12.74 -11.84 -12.38
N PRO A 298 13.24 -10.82 -11.67
CA PRO A 298 12.84 -9.44 -11.89
C PRO A 298 13.30 -8.92 -13.25
N GLU A 299 12.34 -8.49 -14.05
CA GLU A 299 12.52 -7.84 -15.35
C GLU A 299 11.58 -6.63 -15.47
N PRO A 300 11.92 -5.59 -16.24
CA PRO A 300 11.11 -4.37 -16.34
C PRO A 300 9.89 -4.56 -17.26
N THR A 301 8.89 -5.30 -16.79
CA THR A 301 7.75 -5.81 -17.57
C THR A 301 6.50 -4.91 -17.56
N LEU A 302 6.45 -3.92 -16.64
CA LEU A 302 5.25 -3.10 -16.44
C LEU A 302 4.83 -2.33 -17.71
N GLU A 303 5.79 -1.90 -18.52
CA GLU A 303 5.54 -1.16 -19.76
C GLU A 303 5.41 -2.06 -20.99
N GLU A 304 5.56 -3.36 -20.84
CA GLU A 304 5.35 -4.30 -21.95
C GLU A 304 3.86 -4.55 -22.18
N GLY A 305 3.46 -4.75 -23.45
CA GLY A 305 2.09 -5.12 -23.82
C GLY A 305 1.02 -4.07 -23.53
N ILE A 306 1.36 -2.78 -23.49
CA ILE A 306 0.40 -1.69 -23.23
C ILE A 306 -0.73 -1.67 -24.25
N GLU A 307 -0.45 -1.86 -25.53
CA GLU A 307 -1.50 -1.88 -26.58
C GLU A 307 -2.42 -3.10 -26.45
N GLU A 308 -1.89 -4.23 -25.97
CA GLU A 308 -2.72 -5.40 -25.64
C GLU A 308 -3.62 -5.11 -24.43
N ALA A 309 -3.07 -4.48 -23.38
CA ALA A 309 -3.84 -4.07 -22.22
C ALA A 309 -5.01 -3.14 -22.58
N LYS A 310 -4.77 -2.17 -23.46
CA LYS A 310 -5.83 -1.28 -23.97
C LYS A 310 -6.91 -2.05 -24.73
N ARG A 311 -6.50 -3.02 -25.60
CA ARG A 311 -7.45 -3.87 -26.34
C ARG A 311 -8.30 -4.73 -25.40
N VAL A 312 -7.68 -5.36 -24.40
CA VAL A 312 -8.42 -6.14 -23.39
C VAL A 312 -9.49 -5.29 -22.73
N LEU A 313 -9.14 -4.09 -22.24
CA LEU A 313 -10.11 -3.21 -21.59
C LEU A 313 -11.21 -2.72 -22.55
N ALA A 314 -10.90 -2.48 -23.83
CA ALA A 314 -11.90 -2.12 -24.82
C ALA A 314 -12.92 -3.25 -25.04
N ILE A 315 -12.45 -4.49 -25.19
CA ILE A 315 -13.32 -5.66 -25.36
C ILE A 315 -14.18 -5.88 -24.11
N VAL A 316 -13.59 -5.80 -22.92
CA VAL A 316 -14.33 -5.95 -21.64
C VAL A 316 -15.46 -4.93 -21.53
N LYS A 317 -15.23 -3.70 -21.98
CA LYS A 317 -16.26 -2.66 -22.03
C LYS A 317 -17.36 -2.98 -23.07
N GLU A 318 -17.02 -3.55 -24.23
CA GLU A 318 -17.98 -4.00 -25.24
C GLU A 318 -18.86 -5.16 -24.71
N GLU A 319 -18.31 -6.01 -23.81
CA GLU A 319 -19.06 -7.06 -23.11
C GLU A 319 -19.95 -6.51 -21.97
N GLY A 320 -20.02 -5.18 -21.79
CA GLY A 320 -20.90 -4.52 -20.84
C GLY A 320 -20.36 -4.42 -19.41
N VAL A 321 -19.08 -4.58 -19.23
CA VAL A 321 -18.39 -4.35 -17.95
C VAL A 321 -17.69 -2.99 -18.01
N ASP A 322 -18.11 -2.09 -17.12
CA ASP A 322 -17.60 -0.70 -17.07
C ASP A 322 -16.60 -0.49 -15.92
#